data_166363bcf2300ef6680184c779ac4754
#
_entry.id   166363bcf2300ef6680184c779ac4754
#
_cell.length_a   1.000
_cell.length_b   1.000
_cell.length_c   1.000
_cell.angle_alpha   90.00
_cell.angle_beta   90.00
_cell.angle_gamma   90.00
#
_symmetry.space_group_name_H-M   'P 1'
#
loop_
_entity.id
_entity.type
_entity.pdbx_description
1 polymer ?
#
loop_
_entity_poly.entity_id
_entity_poly.type
_entity_poly.pdbx_seq_one_letter_code
_entity_poly.pdbx_strand_id
1 'polypeptide(L)'
;MIEKVDVKSLNLKELEEFLLSLGEKKFRAKQIYEWMHIHHVTSFDEMTNLSKNLRETLKEKADLTVLEEELVQISKIDGTRKYLFALADGNMIESVLMKYKHGNSVCVSSQVGCRMGCRFCASTLDGLVRNLTPSEILEQIYRIQESIGERISNVVVMGSGEPMDNYDNIVKFIELLTDEHGLHISQRNLTVSTCGLVPRMKQLADLKLQITLALSLHASSQEKRKELMPVANSYELSEVLDACRYYFDKTGRRITFEYSLVGGVNDTDEDAERLVKLVSGMNCHINLIPVNPIKERDYVQSDHEEILKFKNKLEKNGINVTIRREMGRDIDGACGQLRHRHISET
;
A
#
# COMPACT_ATOMS: atom_id res chain seq x y z
N MET A 1 21.46 2.51 -25.51
CA MET A 1 20.56 1.34 -25.43
C MET A 1 19.15 1.87 -25.61
N ILE A 2 18.30 1.23 -26.42
CA ILE A 2 16.89 1.60 -26.52
C ILE A 2 16.25 1.15 -25.21
N GLU A 3 15.61 2.08 -24.51
CA GLU A 3 14.88 1.79 -23.27
C GLU A 3 13.74 0.81 -23.61
N LYS A 4 13.70 -0.32 -22.90
CA LYS A 4 12.65 -1.31 -23.08
C LYS A 4 11.36 -0.85 -22.42
N VAL A 5 10.24 -1.25 -22.97
CA VAL A 5 8.92 -0.89 -22.44
C VAL A 5 8.52 -1.88 -21.35
N ASP A 6 8.19 -1.40 -20.15
CA ASP A 6 7.60 -2.22 -19.08
C ASP A 6 6.16 -2.59 -19.47
N VAL A 7 6.00 -3.74 -20.14
CA VAL A 7 4.71 -4.15 -20.71
C VAL A 7 3.69 -4.56 -19.67
N LYS A 8 4.13 -4.95 -18.46
CA LYS A 8 3.22 -5.32 -17.37
C LYS A 8 2.57 -4.11 -16.69
N SER A 9 3.12 -2.90 -16.91
CA SER A 9 2.52 -1.63 -16.51
C SER A 9 1.52 -1.06 -17.51
N LEU A 10 1.37 -1.67 -18.70
CA LEU A 10 0.46 -1.22 -19.72
C LEU A 10 -0.96 -1.80 -19.51
N ASN A 11 -1.99 -0.96 -19.67
CA ASN A 11 -3.35 -1.48 -19.82
C ASN A 11 -3.53 -2.13 -21.19
N LEU A 12 -4.66 -2.81 -21.42
CA LEU A 12 -4.90 -3.54 -22.65
C LEU A 12 -4.80 -2.66 -23.89
N LYS A 13 -5.30 -1.43 -23.84
CA LYS A 13 -5.24 -0.48 -24.96
C LYS A 13 -3.81 -0.02 -25.27
N GLU A 14 -3.05 0.33 -24.25
CA GLU A 14 -1.65 0.73 -24.39
C GLU A 14 -0.79 -0.45 -24.92
N LEU A 15 -1.09 -1.67 -24.47
CA LEU A 15 -0.43 -2.88 -24.98
C LEU A 15 -0.79 -3.13 -26.44
N GLU A 16 -2.05 -2.88 -26.87
CA GLU A 16 -2.42 -2.92 -28.29
C GLU A 16 -1.60 -1.93 -29.13
N GLU A 17 -1.48 -0.68 -28.65
CA GLU A 17 -0.72 0.37 -29.33
C GLU A 17 0.77 0.00 -29.43
N PHE A 18 1.33 -0.53 -28.35
CA PHE A 18 2.73 -1.03 -28.34
C PHE A 18 2.93 -2.14 -29.38
N LEU A 19 2.07 -3.16 -29.42
CA LEU A 19 2.20 -4.27 -30.36
C LEU A 19 2.00 -3.84 -31.80
N LEU A 20 1.08 -2.88 -32.08
CA LEU A 20 0.95 -2.28 -33.41
C LEU A 20 2.25 -1.59 -33.86
N SER A 21 2.95 -0.92 -32.96
CA SER A 21 4.24 -0.30 -33.27
C SER A 21 5.34 -1.31 -33.65
N LEU A 22 5.18 -2.57 -33.21
CA LEU A 22 6.05 -3.69 -33.58
C LEU A 22 5.59 -4.43 -34.86
N GLY A 23 4.50 -3.98 -35.50
CA GLY A 23 3.92 -4.61 -36.69
C GLY A 23 3.02 -5.82 -36.38
N GLU A 24 2.68 -6.03 -35.11
CA GLU A 24 1.83 -7.13 -34.66
C GLU A 24 0.34 -6.76 -34.69
N LYS A 25 -0.52 -7.78 -34.66
CA LYS A 25 -1.98 -7.60 -34.67
C LYS A 25 -2.53 -7.33 -33.27
N LYS A 26 -3.54 -6.46 -33.15
CA LYS A 26 -4.18 -6.06 -31.88
C LYS A 26 -4.60 -7.21 -30.98
N PHE A 27 -5.17 -8.29 -31.55
CA PHE A 27 -5.64 -9.42 -30.74
C PHE A 27 -4.53 -10.11 -29.91
N ARG A 28 -3.26 -9.93 -30.30
CA ARG A 28 -2.12 -10.43 -29.55
C ARG A 28 -1.99 -9.78 -28.18
N ALA A 29 -2.44 -8.53 -28.03
CA ALA A 29 -2.43 -7.82 -26.75
C ALA A 29 -3.23 -8.58 -25.69
N LYS A 30 -4.44 -9.06 -26.01
CA LYS A 30 -5.25 -9.84 -25.07
C LYS A 30 -4.53 -11.14 -24.64
N GLN A 31 -3.87 -11.83 -25.57
CA GLN A 31 -3.12 -13.04 -25.27
C GLN A 31 -1.95 -12.77 -24.31
N ILE A 32 -1.16 -11.72 -24.59
CA ILE A 32 -0.02 -11.35 -23.75
C ILE A 32 -0.50 -10.85 -22.38
N TYR A 33 -1.57 -10.05 -22.36
CA TYR A 33 -2.18 -9.53 -21.13
C TYR A 33 -2.62 -10.67 -20.20
N GLU A 34 -3.30 -11.67 -20.76
CA GLU A 34 -3.72 -12.87 -20.03
C GLU A 34 -2.54 -13.65 -19.45
N TRP A 35 -1.45 -13.84 -20.24
CA TRP A 35 -0.23 -14.47 -19.75
C TRP A 35 0.39 -13.69 -18.56
N MET A 36 0.41 -12.37 -18.62
CA MET A 36 1.01 -11.54 -17.57
C MET A 36 0.14 -11.46 -16.31
N HIS A 37 -1.18 -11.24 -16.46
CA HIS A 37 -2.05 -10.84 -15.36
C HIS A 37 -2.97 -11.96 -14.84
N ILE A 38 -3.07 -13.11 -15.54
CA ILE A 38 -3.81 -14.29 -15.11
C ILE A 38 -2.86 -15.45 -14.81
N HIS A 39 -1.90 -15.72 -15.71
CA HIS A 39 -0.97 -16.83 -15.56
C HIS A 39 0.32 -16.43 -14.83
N HIS A 40 0.53 -15.15 -14.56
CA HIS A 40 1.67 -14.57 -13.81
C HIS A 40 3.03 -15.07 -14.28
N VAL A 41 3.20 -15.23 -15.60
CA VAL A 41 4.44 -15.74 -16.18
C VAL A 41 5.65 -14.86 -15.85
N THR A 42 6.79 -15.49 -15.74
CA THR A 42 8.07 -14.85 -15.43
C THR A 42 8.98 -14.68 -16.65
N SER A 43 8.60 -15.28 -17.76
CA SER A 43 9.35 -15.22 -19.02
C SER A 43 8.42 -15.16 -20.23
N PHE A 44 8.82 -14.42 -21.26
CA PHE A 44 8.13 -14.46 -22.56
C PHE A 44 8.16 -15.86 -23.20
N ASP A 45 9.09 -16.73 -22.84
CA ASP A 45 9.15 -18.10 -23.35
C ASP A 45 7.99 -18.97 -22.90
N GLU A 46 7.37 -18.67 -21.79
CA GLU A 46 6.18 -19.36 -21.28
C GLU A 46 4.92 -19.06 -22.10
N MET A 47 4.89 -17.97 -22.89
CA MET A 47 3.78 -17.56 -23.73
C MET A 47 3.65 -18.44 -24.99
N THR A 48 3.34 -19.72 -24.81
CA THR A 48 3.47 -20.77 -25.83
C THR A 48 2.54 -20.62 -27.04
N ASN A 49 1.43 -19.84 -26.91
CA ASN A 49 0.53 -19.51 -28.03
C ASN A 49 1.02 -18.33 -28.89
N LEU A 50 2.18 -17.73 -28.55
CA LEU A 50 2.84 -16.73 -29.38
C LEU A 50 3.91 -17.39 -30.26
N SER A 51 4.11 -16.83 -31.47
CA SER A 51 5.20 -17.27 -32.35
C SER A 51 6.57 -17.06 -31.69
N LYS A 52 7.54 -17.93 -32.03
CA LYS A 52 8.93 -17.77 -31.54
C LYS A 52 9.49 -16.38 -31.90
N ASN A 53 9.23 -15.90 -33.10
CA ASN A 53 9.70 -14.59 -33.57
C ASN A 53 9.12 -13.45 -32.69
N LEU A 54 7.83 -13.49 -32.36
CA LEU A 54 7.22 -12.46 -31.49
C LEU A 54 7.83 -12.51 -30.08
N ARG A 55 8.04 -13.70 -29.52
CA ARG A 55 8.69 -13.83 -28.19
C ARG A 55 10.11 -13.25 -28.18
N GLU A 56 10.92 -13.49 -29.23
CA GLU A 56 12.23 -12.87 -29.36
C GLU A 56 12.15 -11.34 -29.51
N THR A 57 11.22 -10.84 -30.33
CA THR A 57 10.99 -9.40 -30.47
C THR A 57 10.60 -8.76 -29.12
N LEU A 58 9.74 -9.43 -28.33
CA LEU A 58 9.36 -8.93 -27.00
C LEU A 58 10.57 -8.90 -26.06
N LYS A 59 11.42 -9.92 -26.06
CA LYS A 59 12.66 -9.92 -25.23
C LYS A 59 13.59 -8.74 -25.58
N GLU A 60 13.62 -8.32 -26.85
CA GLU A 60 14.46 -7.19 -27.29
C GLU A 60 13.85 -5.81 -26.97
N LYS A 61 12.52 -5.68 -27.05
CA LYS A 61 11.80 -4.39 -27.00
C LYS A 61 11.05 -4.12 -25.72
N ALA A 62 10.81 -5.16 -24.92
CA ALA A 62 9.98 -5.08 -23.73
C ALA A 62 10.71 -5.65 -22.51
N ASP A 63 10.36 -5.12 -21.34
CA ASP A 63 10.68 -5.71 -20.05
C ASP A 63 9.45 -6.37 -19.47
N LEU A 64 9.64 -7.57 -18.94
CA LEU A 64 8.64 -8.29 -18.16
C LEU A 64 9.09 -8.24 -16.70
N THR A 65 8.60 -7.27 -15.98
CA THR A 65 8.93 -7.10 -14.55
C THR A 65 8.60 -8.36 -13.76
N VAL A 66 9.56 -8.86 -13.01
CA VAL A 66 9.43 -10.00 -12.08
C VAL A 66 10.17 -9.66 -10.80
N LEU A 67 9.54 -9.90 -9.65
CA LEU A 67 10.20 -9.78 -8.34
C LEU A 67 10.75 -11.14 -7.91
N GLU A 68 11.95 -11.11 -7.35
CA GLU A 68 12.57 -12.30 -6.76
C GLU A 68 12.29 -12.35 -5.26
N GLU A 69 11.91 -13.52 -4.75
CA GLU A 69 11.68 -13.74 -3.33
C GLU A 69 13.03 -13.95 -2.62
N GLU A 70 13.51 -12.92 -1.91
CA GLU A 70 14.78 -12.99 -1.18
C GLU A 70 14.62 -13.69 0.17
N LEU A 71 13.55 -13.37 0.89
CA LEU A 71 13.28 -13.92 2.22
C LEU A 71 11.78 -13.95 2.51
N VAL A 72 11.33 -15.04 3.14
CA VAL A 72 9.99 -15.13 3.72
C VAL A 72 10.07 -15.50 5.18
N GLN A 73 9.45 -14.70 6.03
CA GLN A 73 9.20 -15.03 7.43
C GLN A 73 7.75 -15.46 7.60
N ILE A 74 7.52 -16.56 8.32
CA ILE A 74 6.19 -17.12 8.56
C ILE A 74 5.93 -17.15 10.06
N SER A 75 4.89 -16.42 10.50
CA SER A 75 4.44 -16.44 11.89
C SER A 75 3.90 -17.82 12.27
N LYS A 76 4.39 -18.34 13.36
CA LYS A 76 3.88 -19.58 13.96
C LYS A 76 2.60 -19.35 14.79
N ILE A 77 2.29 -18.09 15.10
CA ILE A 77 1.13 -17.71 15.93
C ILE A 77 -0.14 -17.63 15.10
N ASP A 78 -0.07 -17.00 13.91
CA ASP A 78 -1.26 -16.63 13.13
C ASP A 78 -1.14 -16.88 11.62
N GLY A 79 0.00 -17.42 11.16
CA GLY A 79 0.25 -17.72 9.75
C GLY A 79 0.50 -16.52 8.86
N THR A 80 0.64 -15.32 9.44
CA THR A 80 1.09 -14.12 8.70
C THR A 80 2.42 -14.41 8.03
N ARG A 81 2.57 -13.97 6.78
CA ARG A 81 3.84 -14.10 6.06
C ARG A 81 4.36 -12.72 5.69
N LYS A 82 5.61 -12.49 5.98
CA LYS A 82 6.31 -11.29 5.53
C LYS A 82 7.34 -11.66 4.48
N TYR A 83 7.23 -11.01 3.35
CA TYR A 83 8.10 -11.21 2.18
C TYR A 83 9.06 -10.04 2.05
N LEU A 84 10.30 -10.33 1.72
CA LEU A 84 11.29 -9.40 1.22
C LEU A 84 11.53 -9.76 -0.25
N PHE A 85 11.24 -8.82 -1.14
CA PHE A 85 11.42 -8.98 -2.57
C PHE A 85 12.59 -8.15 -3.07
N ALA A 86 13.45 -8.75 -3.91
CA ALA A 86 14.47 -8.05 -4.65
C ALA A 86 13.91 -7.52 -5.98
N LEU A 87 14.28 -6.30 -6.30
CA LEU A 87 13.97 -5.58 -7.54
C LEU A 87 15.14 -5.73 -8.53
N ALA A 88 14.88 -5.54 -9.82
CA ALA A 88 15.88 -5.67 -10.88
C ALA A 88 17.08 -4.72 -10.72
N ASP A 89 16.93 -3.62 -9.99
CA ASP A 89 17.99 -2.64 -9.70
C ASP A 89 18.76 -2.93 -8.41
N GLY A 90 18.51 -4.08 -7.76
CA GLY A 90 19.14 -4.49 -6.51
C GLY A 90 18.49 -3.89 -5.25
N ASN A 91 17.50 -3.03 -5.38
CA ASN A 91 16.74 -2.56 -4.23
C ASN A 91 15.80 -3.66 -3.69
N MET A 92 15.34 -3.48 -2.45
CA MET A 92 14.44 -4.42 -1.79
C MET A 92 13.18 -3.74 -1.29
N ILE A 93 12.06 -4.46 -1.32
CA ILE A 93 10.77 -4.02 -0.79
C ILE A 93 10.11 -5.12 0.02
N GLU A 94 9.20 -4.72 0.89
CA GLU A 94 8.46 -5.63 1.77
C GLU A 94 7.00 -5.74 1.39
N SER A 95 6.43 -6.93 1.60
CA SER A 95 4.99 -7.17 1.53
C SER A 95 4.56 -8.09 2.66
N VAL A 96 3.29 -7.97 3.09
CA VAL A 96 2.76 -8.81 4.16
C VAL A 96 1.47 -9.48 3.71
N LEU A 97 1.43 -10.80 3.78
CA LEU A 97 0.22 -11.59 3.65
C LEU A 97 -0.42 -11.80 5.03
N MET A 98 -1.66 -11.43 5.15
CA MET A 98 -2.48 -11.63 6.35
C MET A 98 -3.67 -12.51 6.01
N LYS A 99 -3.84 -13.60 6.77
CA LYS A 99 -4.98 -14.54 6.58
C LYS A 99 -6.13 -14.15 7.50
N TYR A 100 -7.28 -13.86 6.90
CA TYR A 100 -8.52 -13.58 7.61
C TYR A 100 -9.60 -14.59 7.26
N LYS A 101 -10.65 -14.70 8.10
CA LYS A 101 -11.81 -15.56 7.81
C LYS A 101 -12.54 -15.20 6.50
N HIS A 102 -12.43 -13.95 6.07
CA HIS A 102 -13.07 -13.42 4.86
C HIS A 102 -12.12 -13.43 3.63
N GLY A 103 -10.96 -14.04 3.72
CA GLY A 103 -10.01 -14.21 2.63
C GLY A 103 -8.61 -13.63 2.93
N ASN A 104 -7.71 -13.83 1.98
CA ASN A 104 -6.33 -13.38 2.06
C ASN A 104 -6.24 -11.88 1.75
N SER A 105 -5.55 -11.13 2.60
CA SER A 105 -5.25 -9.71 2.42
C SER A 105 -3.75 -9.51 2.26
N VAL A 106 -3.34 -8.71 1.29
CA VAL A 106 -1.93 -8.37 1.08
C VAL A 106 -1.70 -6.88 1.32
N CYS A 107 -0.70 -6.57 2.13
CA CYS A 107 -0.15 -5.23 2.27
C CYS A 107 1.03 -5.09 1.31
N VAL A 108 0.97 -4.10 0.40
CA VAL A 108 2.00 -3.85 -0.60
C VAL A 108 2.70 -2.52 -0.37
N SER A 109 3.98 -2.46 -0.76
CA SER A 109 4.79 -1.25 -0.80
C SER A 109 4.53 -0.46 -2.08
N SER A 110 4.67 0.86 -2.01
CA SER A 110 4.51 1.80 -3.13
C SER A 110 5.81 2.49 -3.56
N GLN A 111 6.82 2.46 -2.69
CA GLN A 111 8.13 3.09 -2.93
C GLN A 111 9.24 2.25 -2.31
N VAL A 112 10.45 2.42 -2.78
CA VAL A 112 11.68 1.99 -2.09
C VAL A 112 12.06 3.08 -1.10
N GLY A 113 11.80 2.84 0.20
CA GLY A 113 11.92 3.85 1.25
C GLY A 113 10.77 4.87 1.23
N CYS A 114 10.91 5.98 1.98
CA CYS A 114 9.88 7.02 2.09
C CYS A 114 10.50 8.34 2.57
N ARG A 115 10.17 9.45 1.92
CA ARG A 115 10.68 10.79 2.31
C ARG A 115 9.79 11.56 3.29
N MET A 116 8.66 11.01 3.72
CA MET A 116 7.70 11.73 4.58
C MET A 116 8.22 11.96 6.00
N GLY A 117 9.20 11.17 6.46
CA GLY A 117 9.90 11.39 7.72
C GLY A 117 9.07 11.15 8.98
N CYS A 118 7.97 10.38 8.91
CA CYS A 118 7.16 10.02 10.08
C CYS A 118 8.05 9.38 11.15
N ARG A 119 8.05 9.94 12.36
CA ARG A 119 9.03 9.60 13.40
C ARG A 119 8.85 8.23 14.02
N PHE A 120 7.69 7.60 13.85
CA PHE A 120 7.38 6.25 14.34
C PHE A 120 7.56 5.15 13.26
N CYS A 121 7.99 5.52 12.03
CA CYS A 121 8.00 4.62 10.87
C CYS A 121 9.42 4.26 10.44
N ALA A 122 9.73 2.95 10.42
CA ALA A 122 11.03 2.45 9.98
C ALA A 122 11.30 2.68 8.48
N SER A 123 10.26 2.72 7.63
CA SER A 123 10.41 2.98 6.19
C SER A 123 10.99 4.36 5.85
N THR A 124 11.05 5.28 6.82
CA THR A 124 11.58 6.64 6.61
C THR A 124 13.04 6.80 7.03
N LEU A 125 13.66 5.77 7.62
CA LEU A 125 15.02 5.85 8.16
C LEU A 125 16.06 6.11 7.06
N ASP A 126 15.91 5.44 5.91
CA ASP A 126 16.84 5.52 4.78
C ASP A 126 16.39 6.55 3.71
N GLY A 127 15.31 7.30 3.98
CA GLY A 127 14.73 8.23 3.00
C GLY A 127 14.06 7.53 1.82
N LEU A 128 13.84 8.27 0.73
CA LEU A 128 13.26 7.76 -0.52
C LEU A 128 14.37 7.47 -1.52
N VAL A 129 14.43 6.26 -2.03
CA VAL A 129 15.29 5.89 -3.17
C VAL A 129 14.55 6.17 -4.48
N ARG A 130 13.39 5.55 -4.70
CA ARG A 130 12.55 5.76 -5.89
C ARG A 130 11.10 5.29 -5.70
N ASN A 131 10.26 5.72 -6.61
CA ASN A 131 8.92 5.19 -6.77
C ASN A 131 8.95 3.76 -7.36
N LEU A 132 7.99 2.93 -6.97
CA LEU A 132 7.72 1.66 -7.65
C LEU A 132 6.85 1.92 -8.89
N THR A 133 7.11 1.15 -9.95
CA THR A 133 6.26 1.11 -11.13
C THR A 133 4.96 0.35 -10.84
N PRO A 134 3.90 0.51 -11.66
CA PRO A 134 2.66 -0.25 -11.50
C PRO A 134 2.90 -1.77 -11.52
N SER A 135 3.78 -2.25 -12.39
CA SER A 135 4.16 -3.67 -12.48
C SER A 135 4.86 -4.18 -11.23
N GLU A 136 5.77 -3.40 -10.63
CA GLU A 136 6.45 -3.77 -9.38
C GLU A 136 5.47 -3.83 -8.19
N ILE A 137 4.42 -3.00 -8.19
CA ILE A 137 3.38 -3.05 -7.16
C ILE A 137 2.50 -4.30 -7.37
N LEU A 138 2.11 -4.61 -8.62
CA LEU A 138 1.33 -5.80 -8.96
C LEU A 138 2.09 -7.10 -8.67
N GLU A 139 3.37 -7.15 -8.99
CA GLU A 139 4.21 -8.33 -8.80
C GLU A 139 4.28 -8.80 -7.35
N GLN A 140 4.21 -7.89 -6.38
CA GLN A 140 4.10 -8.25 -4.97
C GLN A 140 2.89 -9.17 -4.73
N ILE A 141 1.76 -8.87 -5.38
CA ILE A 141 0.52 -9.65 -5.25
C ILE A 141 0.66 -10.98 -6.00
N TYR A 142 1.19 -10.96 -7.22
CA TYR A 142 1.35 -12.15 -8.06
C TYR A 142 2.28 -13.16 -7.40
N ARG A 143 3.47 -12.74 -6.94
CA ARG A 143 4.42 -13.64 -6.27
C ARG A 143 3.85 -14.24 -4.99
N ILE A 144 3.13 -13.45 -4.19
CA ILE A 144 2.47 -13.94 -2.98
C ILE A 144 1.37 -14.94 -3.35
N GLN A 145 0.53 -14.65 -4.34
CA GLN A 145 -0.54 -15.54 -4.78
C GLN A 145 0.01 -16.89 -5.28
N GLU A 146 1.06 -16.87 -6.08
CA GLU A 146 1.76 -18.07 -6.54
C GLU A 146 2.38 -18.86 -5.36
N SER A 147 3.04 -18.16 -4.44
CA SER A 147 3.71 -18.78 -3.27
C SER A 147 2.74 -19.52 -2.34
N ILE A 148 1.47 -19.09 -2.27
CA ILE A 148 0.47 -19.72 -1.40
C ILE A 148 -0.54 -20.61 -2.15
N GLY A 149 -0.62 -20.51 -3.47
CA GLY A 149 -1.62 -21.22 -4.30
C GLY A 149 -3.07 -20.82 -4.01
N GLU A 150 -3.30 -19.68 -3.38
CA GLU A 150 -4.62 -19.19 -2.98
C GLU A 150 -4.85 -17.77 -3.51
N ARG A 151 -6.09 -17.45 -3.89
CA ARG A 151 -6.45 -16.12 -4.37
C ARG A 151 -6.28 -15.06 -3.30
N ILE A 152 -5.75 -13.90 -3.68
CA ILE A 152 -5.78 -12.67 -2.88
C ILE A 152 -7.13 -11.99 -3.09
N SER A 153 -7.78 -11.63 -1.98
CA SER A 153 -9.13 -11.04 -1.97
C SER A 153 -9.11 -9.54 -1.69
N ASN A 154 -8.15 -9.09 -0.89
CA ASN A 154 -8.06 -7.70 -0.46
C ASN A 154 -6.61 -7.20 -0.58
N VAL A 155 -6.47 -5.92 -0.94
CA VAL A 155 -5.17 -5.27 -1.06
C VAL A 155 -5.17 -3.98 -0.25
N VAL A 156 -4.13 -3.76 0.53
CA VAL A 156 -3.90 -2.49 1.22
C VAL A 156 -2.55 -1.91 0.82
N VAL A 157 -2.53 -0.70 0.30
CA VAL A 157 -1.30 0.02 -0.05
C VAL A 157 -0.88 0.80 1.19
N MET A 158 -0.26 0.06 2.14
CA MET A 158 0.14 0.53 3.47
C MET A 158 1.55 0.04 3.85
N GLY A 159 2.31 -0.48 2.89
CA GLY A 159 3.71 -0.88 3.06
C GLY A 159 4.66 0.32 3.03
N SER A 160 5.88 0.11 2.58
CA SER A 160 6.88 1.18 2.44
C SER A 160 6.46 2.20 1.38
N GLY A 161 6.59 3.49 1.72
CA GLY A 161 6.30 4.60 0.82
C GLY A 161 5.02 5.36 1.15
N GLU A 162 4.87 6.52 0.50
CA GLU A 162 3.66 7.34 0.48
C GLU A 162 2.99 7.19 -0.89
N PRO A 163 1.83 6.52 -0.97
CA PRO A 163 1.17 6.27 -2.26
C PRO A 163 0.82 7.55 -3.02
N MET A 164 0.46 8.63 -2.34
CA MET A 164 0.12 9.90 -2.99
C MET A 164 1.37 10.64 -3.50
N ASP A 165 2.56 10.29 -3.05
CA ASP A 165 3.83 10.78 -3.61
C ASP A 165 4.23 9.99 -4.88
N ASN A 166 3.70 8.77 -5.04
CA ASN A 166 3.79 7.94 -6.24
C ASN A 166 2.47 7.92 -7.03
N TYR A 167 1.77 9.03 -7.10
CA TYR A 167 0.36 9.15 -7.48
C TYR A 167 0.03 8.49 -8.82
N ASP A 168 0.76 8.83 -9.89
CA ASP A 168 0.43 8.38 -11.25
C ASP A 168 0.57 6.86 -11.38
N ASN A 169 1.61 6.27 -10.79
CA ASN A 169 1.80 4.82 -10.75
C ASN A 169 0.74 4.13 -9.88
N ILE A 170 0.31 4.75 -8.78
CA ILE A 170 -0.78 4.21 -7.94
C ILE A 170 -2.11 4.21 -8.68
N VAL A 171 -2.45 5.27 -9.40
CA VAL A 171 -3.68 5.32 -10.20
C VAL A 171 -3.63 4.24 -11.29
N LYS A 172 -2.49 4.08 -11.96
CA LYS A 172 -2.29 3.04 -12.97
C LYS A 172 -2.35 1.63 -12.36
N PHE A 173 -1.75 1.41 -11.22
CA PHE A 173 -1.86 0.17 -10.47
C PHE A 173 -3.31 -0.18 -10.12
N ILE A 174 -4.11 0.81 -9.67
CA ILE A 174 -5.54 0.61 -9.36
C ILE A 174 -6.30 0.18 -10.62
N GLU A 175 -6.04 0.84 -11.76
CA GLU A 175 -6.64 0.48 -13.04
C GLU A 175 -6.37 -0.99 -13.38
N LEU A 176 -5.09 -1.40 -13.38
CA LEU A 176 -4.66 -2.76 -13.73
C LEU A 176 -5.15 -3.82 -12.74
N LEU A 177 -5.11 -3.53 -11.43
CA LEU A 177 -5.55 -4.45 -10.38
C LEU A 177 -7.05 -4.78 -10.49
N THR A 178 -7.84 -3.81 -10.92
CA THR A 178 -9.31 -3.92 -10.98
C THR A 178 -9.83 -4.28 -12.36
N ASP A 179 -8.96 -4.39 -13.37
CA ASP A 179 -9.30 -4.77 -14.74
C ASP A 179 -9.94 -6.17 -14.77
N GLU A 180 -11.04 -6.29 -15.52
CA GLU A 180 -11.78 -7.55 -15.66
C GLU A 180 -10.99 -8.66 -16.39
N HIS A 181 -9.99 -8.28 -17.20
CA HIS A 181 -9.10 -9.20 -17.91
C HIS A 181 -7.85 -9.60 -17.10
N GLY A 182 -7.69 -9.07 -15.87
CA GLY A 182 -6.59 -9.35 -14.96
C GLY A 182 -7.06 -10.01 -13.64
N LEU A 183 -6.47 -9.60 -12.51
CA LEU A 183 -6.85 -10.12 -11.19
C LEU A 183 -8.30 -9.85 -10.81
N HIS A 184 -8.90 -8.80 -11.38
CA HIS A 184 -10.29 -8.40 -11.17
C HIS A 184 -10.64 -8.29 -9.68
N ILE A 185 -9.77 -7.62 -8.91
CA ILE A 185 -10.04 -7.33 -7.50
C ILE A 185 -10.98 -6.12 -7.46
N SER A 186 -12.11 -6.28 -6.76
CA SER A 186 -13.07 -5.18 -6.61
C SER A 186 -12.42 -3.94 -5.99
N GLN A 187 -12.67 -2.75 -6.52
CA GLN A 187 -12.21 -1.50 -5.93
C GLN A 187 -12.58 -1.37 -4.44
N ARG A 188 -13.70 -1.96 -4.00
CA ARG A 188 -14.14 -1.95 -2.59
C ARG A 188 -13.22 -2.77 -1.68
N ASN A 189 -12.44 -3.67 -2.24
CA ASN A 189 -11.47 -4.49 -1.52
C ASN A 189 -10.05 -3.90 -1.58
N LEU A 190 -9.92 -2.68 -2.08
CA LEU A 190 -8.67 -1.94 -2.12
C LEU A 190 -8.71 -0.76 -1.15
N THR A 191 -7.70 -0.67 -0.31
CA THR A 191 -7.47 0.49 0.57
C THR A 191 -6.15 1.14 0.21
N VAL A 192 -6.16 2.45 0.03
CA VAL A 192 -4.95 3.25 -0.18
C VAL A 192 -4.78 4.18 1.01
N SER A 193 -3.63 4.11 1.67
CA SER A 193 -3.28 5.00 2.77
C SER A 193 -2.54 6.24 2.28
N THR A 194 -2.64 7.32 3.03
CA THR A 194 -1.84 8.53 2.80
C THR A 194 -1.59 9.29 4.10
N CYS A 195 -0.43 9.91 4.19
CA CYS A 195 -0.11 10.84 5.28
C CYS A 195 -0.79 12.22 5.12
N GLY A 196 -1.55 12.44 4.04
CA GLY A 196 -2.34 13.66 3.86
C GLY A 196 -1.75 14.68 2.87
N LEU A 197 -1.29 14.22 1.70
CA LEU A 197 -0.91 15.11 0.60
C LEU A 197 -2.17 15.71 -0.05
N VAL A 198 -2.67 16.83 0.51
CA VAL A 198 -3.98 17.43 0.20
C VAL A 198 -4.28 17.58 -1.30
N PRO A 199 -3.37 18.11 -2.15
CA PRO A 199 -3.65 18.24 -3.58
C PRO A 199 -3.92 16.89 -4.25
N ARG A 200 -3.14 15.85 -3.90
CA ARG A 200 -3.27 14.50 -4.46
C ARG A 200 -4.52 13.77 -3.95
N MET A 201 -4.89 13.99 -2.68
CA MET A 201 -6.17 13.46 -2.14
C MET A 201 -7.36 14.01 -2.92
N LYS A 202 -7.38 15.31 -3.26
CA LYS A 202 -8.43 15.93 -4.07
C LYS A 202 -8.45 15.40 -5.50
N GLN A 203 -7.27 15.23 -6.13
CA GLN A 203 -7.16 14.62 -7.46
C GLN A 203 -7.70 13.18 -7.47
N LEU A 204 -7.38 12.38 -6.44
CA LEU A 204 -7.91 11.03 -6.29
C LEU A 204 -9.44 11.02 -6.10
N ALA A 205 -9.99 11.97 -5.35
CA ALA A 205 -11.43 12.13 -5.16
C ALA A 205 -12.16 12.40 -6.48
N ASP A 206 -11.56 13.22 -7.36
CA ASP A 206 -12.14 13.58 -8.66
C ASP A 206 -12.22 12.39 -9.63
N LEU A 207 -11.41 11.34 -9.44
CA LEU A 207 -11.51 10.07 -10.18
C LEU A 207 -12.75 9.25 -9.79
N LYS A 208 -13.42 9.56 -8.67
CA LYS A 208 -14.62 8.89 -8.17
C LYS A 208 -14.49 7.37 -8.02
N LEU A 209 -13.28 6.89 -7.75
CA LEU A 209 -13.01 5.48 -7.52
C LEU A 209 -13.72 4.97 -6.27
N GLN A 210 -14.09 3.68 -6.27
CA GLN A 210 -14.80 3.07 -5.14
C GLN A 210 -13.85 2.43 -4.11
N ILE A 211 -12.59 2.87 -4.07
CA ILE A 211 -11.59 2.41 -3.11
C ILE A 211 -11.84 3.03 -1.72
N THR A 212 -11.25 2.45 -0.69
CA THR A 212 -11.20 3.05 0.64
C THR A 212 -9.97 3.94 0.77
N LEU A 213 -10.17 5.21 1.13
CA LEU A 213 -9.07 6.10 1.50
C LEU A 213 -8.83 6.00 3.01
N ALA A 214 -7.60 5.67 3.39
CA ALA A 214 -7.17 5.67 4.79
C ALA A 214 -6.23 6.85 5.04
N LEU A 215 -6.61 7.76 5.94
CA LEU A 215 -5.73 8.85 6.35
C LEU A 215 -4.91 8.46 7.56
N SER A 216 -3.60 8.51 7.44
CA SER A 216 -2.66 8.47 8.56
C SER A 216 -2.78 9.78 9.36
N LEU A 217 -3.72 9.79 10.32
CA LEU A 217 -4.02 10.97 11.15
C LEU A 217 -3.02 11.12 12.29
N HIS A 218 -2.89 10.08 13.11
CA HIS A 218 -1.93 9.85 14.20
C HIS A 218 -1.84 10.93 15.28
N ALA A 219 -2.63 11.98 15.22
CA ALA A 219 -2.68 13.02 16.25
C ALA A 219 -4.05 13.68 16.33
N SER A 220 -4.36 14.21 17.51
CA SER A 220 -5.60 14.94 17.81
C SER A 220 -5.46 16.45 17.69
N SER A 221 -4.24 16.97 17.47
CA SER A 221 -3.96 18.39 17.27
C SER A 221 -2.86 18.60 16.24
N GLN A 222 -2.77 19.83 15.70
CA GLN A 222 -1.77 20.21 14.72
C GLN A 222 -0.35 20.12 15.30
N GLU A 223 -0.16 20.54 16.56
CA GLU A 223 1.14 20.55 17.25
C GLU A 223 1.67 19.10 17.38
N LYS A 224 0.85 18.19 17.92
CA LYS A 224 1.23 16.78 18.06
C LYS A 224 1.45 16.13 16.69
N ARG A 225 0.66 16.53 15.68
CA ARG A 225 0.83 16.01 14.33
C ARG A 225 2.15 16.46 13.72
N LYS A 226 2.56 17.72 13.90
CA LYS A 226 3.87 18.22 13.46
C LYS A 226 5.03 17.50 14.15
N GLU A 227 4.86 17.12 15.41
CA GLU A 227 5.85 16.34 16.15
C GLU A 227 6.02 14.94 15.56
N LEU A 228 4.94 14.23 15.26
CA LEU A 228 4.96 12.85 14.79
C LEU A 228 5.19 12.73 13.28
N MET A 229 4.69 13.70 12.50
CA MET A 229 4.61 13.64 11.04
C MET A 229 5.04 14.97 10.41
N PRO A 230 6.26 15.08 9.88
CA PRO A 230 6.76 16.32 9.28
C PRO A 230 5.90 16.90 8.15
N VAL A 231 5.12 16.07 7.44
CA VAL A 231 4.16 16.52 6.42
C VAL A 231 3.15 17.55 6.96
N ALA A 232 2.88 17.54 8.27
CA ALA A 232 2.01 18.50 8.93
C ALA A 232 2.57 19.93 8.98
N ASN A 233 3.83 20.14 8.59
CA ASN A 233 4.37 21.48 8.37
C ASN A 233 3.94 22.07 7.01
N SER A 234 3.52 21.23 6.06
CA SER A 234 3.06 21.64 4.73
C SER A 234 1.55 21.74 4.62
N TYR A 235 0.82 20.98 5.42
CA TYR A 235 -0.64 20.91 5.38
C TYR A 235 -1.21 20.97 6.80
N GLU A 236 -2.04 21.98 7.06
CA GLU A 236 -2.75 22.09 8.35
C GLU A 236 -3.77 20.96 8.52
N LEU A 237 -4.00 20.56 9.76
CA LEU A 237 -4.92 19.45 10.07
C LEU A 237 -6.33 19.70 9.52
N SER A 238 -6.80 20.96 9.56
CA SER A 238 -8.09 21.37 8.99
C SER A 238 -8.16 21.12 7.48
N GLU A 239 -7.11 21.46 6.73
CA GLU A 239 -7.03 21.27 5.26
C GLU A 239 -7.07 19.78 4.90
N VAL A 240 -6.39 18.94 5.69
CA VAL A 240 -6.38 17.49 5.50
C VAL A 240 -7.77 16.89 5.76
N LEU A 241 -8.46 17.33 6.82
CA LEU A 241 -9.82 16.89 7.11
C LEU A 241 -10.83 17.39 6.07
N ASP A 242 -10.65 18.60 5.54
CA ASP A 242 -11.48 19.11 4.43
C ASP A 242 -11.26 18.30 3.16
N ALA A 243 -10.03 17.85 2.88
CA ALA A 243 -9.76 16.94 1.78
C ALA A 243 -10.44 15.56 1.99
N CYS A 244 -10.53 15.07 3.22
CA CYS A 244 -11.29 13.86 3.55
C CYS A 244 -12.80 14.04 3.32
N ARG A 245 -13.37 15.19 3.72
CA ARG A 245 -14.79 15.51 3.44
C ARG A 245 -15.03 15.58 1.94
N TYR A 246 -14.15 16.27 1.21
CA TYR A 246 -14.21 16.35 -0.25
C TYR A 246 -14.16 14.97 -0.91
N TYR A 247 -13.29 14.06 -0.43
CA TYR A 247 -13.24 12.69 -0.92
C TYR A 247 -14.56 11.95 -0.68
N PHE A 248 -15.14 12.07 0.52
CA PHE A 248 -16.44 11.48 0.83
C PHE A 248 -17.55 12.04 -0.07
N ASP A 249 -17.61 13.35 -0.25
CA ASP A 249 -18.62 14.02 -1.08
C ASP A 249 -18.55 13.57 -2.55
N LYS A 250 -17.36 13.32 -3.07
CA LYS A 250 -17.14 12.86 -4.46
C LYS A 250 -17.43 11.38 -4.67
N THR A 251 -17.12 10.53 -3.69
CA THR A 251 -17.11 9.08 -3.85
C THR A 251 -18.22 8.37 -3.08
N GLY A 252 -18.79 8.98 -2.05
CA GLY A 252 -19.67 8.34 -1.07
C GLY A 252 -18.97 7.30 -0.18
N ARG A 253 -17.62 7.19 -0.28
CA ARG A 253 -16.85 6.19 0.44
C ARG A 253 -16.45 6.70 1.82
N ARG A 254 -16.72 5.86 2.83
CA ARG A 254 -16.30 6.12 4.22
C ARG A 254 -14.80 6.31 4.31
N ILE A 255 -14.34 7.30 5.08
CA ILE A 255 -12.92 7.51 5.39
C ILE A 255 -12.50 6.59 6.54
N THR A 256 -11.32 6.00 6.44
CA THR A 256 -10.68 5.36 7.58
C THR A 256 -9.58 6.28 8.11
N PHE A 257 -9.58 6.54 9.42
CA PHE A 257 -8.49 7.24 10.10
C PHE A 257 -7.59 6.22 10.81
N GLU A 258 -6.34 6.16 10.42
CA GLU A 258 -5.32 5.39 11.10
C GLU A 258 -4.74 6.26 12.23
N TYR A 259 -4.77 5.75 13.45
CA TYR A 259 -4.30 6.46 14.64
C TYR A 259 -3.34 5.58 15.45
N SER A 260 -2.03 5.80 15.26
CA SER A 260 -1.01 5.11 16.05
C SER A 260 -1.00 5.66 17.47
N LEU A 261 -1.27 4.80 18.45
CA LEU A 261 -1.20 5.15 19.86
C LEU A 261 0.26 5.02 20.34
N VAL A 262 0.83 6.16 20.74
CA VAL A 262 2.19 6.31 21.24
C VAL A 262 2.10 6.70 22.70
N GLY A 263 2.62 5.84 23.59
CA GLY A 263 2.53 6.01 25.04
C GLY A 263 3.07 7.35 25.53
N GLY A 264 2.24 8.10 26.25
CA GLY A 264 2.58 9.42 26.79
C GLY A 264 2.64 10.56 25.77
N VAL A 265 2.34 10.31 24.49
CA VAL A 265 2.41 11.34 23.44
C VAL A 265 1.01 11.75 22.95
N ASN A 266 0.20 10.79 22.49
CA ASN A 266 -1.08 11.06 21.85
C ASN A 266 -2.23 10.15 22.32
N ASP A 267 -2.05 9.50 23.47
CA ASP A 267 -2.96 8.48 24.03
C ASP A 267 -3.74 8.95 25.27
N THR A 268 -3.71 10.27 25.56
CA THR A 268 -4.39 10.84 26.73
C THR A 268 -5.91 10.93 26.54
N ASP A 269 -6.64 11.08 27.65
CA ASP A 269 -8.09 11.29 27.63
C ASP A 269 -8.49 12.58 26.87
N GLU A 270 -7.68 13.63 26.97
CA GLU A 270 -7.85 14.88 26.22
C GLU A 270 -7.62 14.68 24.72
N ASP A 271 -6.70 13.80 24.32
CA ASP A 271 -6.51 13.44 22.92
C ASP A 271 -7.73 12.75 22.35
N ALA A 272 -8.33 11.82 23.13
CA ALA A 272 -9.57 11.18 22.71
C ALA A 272 -10.72 12.19 22.56
N GLU A 273 -10.86 13.17 23.50
CA GLU A 273 -11.87 14.23 23.40
C GLU A 273 -11.66 15.12 22.17
N ARG A 274 -10.42 15.52 21.90
CA ARG A 274 -10.09 16.30 20.70
C ARG A 274 -10.40 15.52 19.43
N LEU A 275 -10.03 14.24 19.40
CA LEU A 275 -10.30 13.38 18.26
C LEU A 275 -11.79 13.22 17.99
N VAL A 276 -12.63 13.05 19.03
CA VAL A 276 -14.10 13.05 18.91
C VAL A 276 -14.59 14.31 18.21
N LYS A 277 -14.11 15.49 18.65
CA LYS A 277 -14.50 16.77 18.04
C LYS A 277 -14.05 16.90 16.59
N LEU A 278 -12.84 16.47 16.27
CA LEU A 278 -12.25 16.55 14.92
C LEU A 278 -13.05 15.76 13.88
N VAL A 279 -13.52 14.56 14.24
CA VAL A 279 -14.22 13.67 13.30
C VAL A 279 -15.75 13.75 13.43
N SER A 280 -16.25 14.62 14.31
CA SER A 280 -17.69 14.81 14.49
C SER A 280 -18.39 15.12 13.17
N GLY A 281 -19.51 14.42 12.91
CA GLY A 281 -20.28 14.57 11.68
C GLY A 281 -19.66 13.94 10.43
N MET A 282 -18.50 13.29 10.52
CA MET A 282 -17.90 12.58 9.41
C MET A 282 -18.33 11.11 9.37
N ASN A 283 -18.65 10.60 8.19
CA ASN A 283 -18.80 9.16 7.99
C ASN A 283 -17.42 8.49 7.96
N CYS A 284 -16.95 8.08 9.11
CA CYS A 284 -15.60 7.57 9.28
C CYS A 284 -15.52 6.29 10.13
N HIS A 285 -14.37 5.67 10.09
CA HIS A 285 -13.94 4.60 10.97
C HIS A 285 -12.55 4.96 11.51
N ILE A 286 -12.30 4.73 12.79
CA ILE A 286 -10.97 4.92 13.38
C ILE A 286 -10.35 3.55 13.66
N ASN A 287 -9.15 3.36 13.14
CA ASN A 287 -8.33 2.18 13.40
C ASN A 287 -7.20 2.57 14.37
N LEU A 288 -7.32 2.18 15.63
CA LEU A 288 -6.30 2.40 16.64
C LEU A 288 -5.18 1.38 16.46
N ILE A 289 -3.97 1.86 16.30
CA ILE A 289 -2.78 1.04 16.06
C ILE A 289 -1.83 1.22 17.25
N PRO A 290 -1.72 0.23 18.15
CA PRO A 290 -0.64 0.25 19.12
C PRO A 290 0.70 0.37 18.38
N VAL A 291 1.52 1.38 18.74
CA VAL A 291 2.78 1.59 18.02
C VAL A 291 3.73 0.40 18.24
N ASN A 292 4.36 -0.07 17.19
CA ASN A 292 5.45 -1.03 17.30
C ASN A 292 6.74 -0.27 17.52
N PRO A 293 7.42 -0.44 18.68
CA PRO A 293 8.71 0.19 18.92
C PRO A 293 9.74 -0.21 17.87
N ILE A 294 10.56 0.75 17.46
CA ILE A 294 11.73 0.52 16.60
C ILE A 294 12.97 0.95 17.38
N LYS A 295 14.10 0.27 17.14
CA LYS A 295 15.34 0.47 17.92
C LYS A 295 15.90 1.89 17.79
N GLU A 296 15.63 2.54 16.67
CA GLU A 296 16.13 3.86 16.28
C GLU A 296 15.29 5.02 16.84
N ARG A 297 14.22 4.74 17.60
CA ARG A 297 13.29 5.73 18.14
C ARG A 297 12.85 5.36 19.55
N ASP A 298 12.64 6.38 20.39
CA ASP A 298 12.28 6.24 21.81
C ASP A 298 10.76 6.13 22.04
N TYR A 299 9.97 5.85 20.99
CA TYR A 299 8.53 5.70 21.13
C TYR A 299 8.16 4.34 21.74
N VAL A 300 7.29 4.38 22.73
CA VAL A 300 6.79 3.20 23.43
C VAL A 300 5.32 2.96 23.11
N GLN A 301 4.90 1.72 23.18
CA GLN A 301 3.51 1.34 23.05
C GLN A 301 2.71 1.82 24.25
N SER A 302 1.50 2.32 24.04
CA SER A 302 0.55 2.64 25.11
C SER A 302 0.14 1.39 25.88
N ASP A 303 -0.12 1.52 27.16
CA ASP A 303 -0.63 0.43 27.98
C ASP A 303 -2.00 -0.04 27.51
N HIS A 304 -2.26 -1.34 27.65
CA HIS A 304 -3.51 -1.95 27.17
C HIS A 304 -4.75 -1.30 27.79
N GLU A 305 -4.70 -0.94 29.07
CA GLU A 305 -5.81 -0.24 29.76
C GLU A 305 -6.09 1.14 29.14
N GLU A 306 -5.04 1.90 28.84
CA GLU A 306 -5.17 3.22 28.19
C GLU A 306 -5.73 3.10 26.78
N ILE A 307 -5.27 2.10 26.00
CA ILE A 307 -5.85 1.81 24.67
C ILE A 307 -7.35 1.52 24.77
N LEU A 308 -7.78 0.73 25.76
CA LEU A 308 -9.18 0.41 25.97
C LEU A 308 -9.99 1.63 26.43
N LYS A 309 -9.46 2.47 27.32
CA LYS A 309 -10.09 3.71 27.76
C LYS A 309 -10.31 4.65 26.57
N PHE A 310 -9.24 4.84 25.76
CA PHE A 310 -9.27 5.67 24.55
C PHE A 310 -10.36 5.17 23.59
N LYS A 311 -10.36 3.87 23.27
CA LYS A 311 -11.38 3.24 22.43
C LYS A 311 -12.79 3.47 22.96
N ASN A 312 -13.01 3.14 24.26
CA ASN A 312 -14.33 3.25 24.87
C ASN A 312 -14.86 4.70 24.87
N LYS A 313 -13.98 5.68 24.98
CA LYS A 313 -14.36 7.10 24.91
C LYS A 313 -14.84 7.48 23.50
N LEU A 314 -14.17 7.00 22.47
CA LEU A 314 -14.59 7.22 21.08
C LEU A 314 -15.94 6.54 20.80
N GLU A 315 -16.11 5.27 21.22
CA GLU A 315 -17.34 4.51 21.02
C GLU A 315 -18.54 5.13 21.76
N LYS A 316 -18.37 5.62 22.99
CA LYS A 316 -19.40 6.35 23.74
C LYS A 316 -19.89 7.61 23.03
N ASN A 317 -19.07 8.17 22.15
CA ASN A 317 -19.43 9.33 21.30
C ASN A 317 -19.90 8.93 19.89
N GLY A 318 -20.26 7.65 19.68
CA GLY A 318 -20.85 7.16 18.44
C GLY A 318 -19.85 6.96 17.28
N ILE A 319 -18.56 6.94 17.57
CA ILE A 319 -17.53 6.73 16.54
C ILE A 319 -17.24 5.23 16.41
N ASN A 320 -17.24 4.72 15.17
CA ASN A 320 -16.82 3.35 14.89
C ASN A 320 -15.31 3.21 15.07
N VAL A 321 -14.89 2.35 15.99
CA VAL A 321 -13.48 2.17 16.34
C VAL A 321 -13.10 0.68 16.35
N THR A 322 -11.93 0.37 15.84
CA THR A 322 -11.29 -0.94 16.03
C THR A 322 -9.87 -0.73 16.57
N ILE A 323 -9.41 -1.67 17.39
CA ILE A 323 -7.99 -1.81 17.71
C ILE A 323 -7.43 -2.79 16.68
N ARG A 324 -6.40 -2.35 15.94
CA ARG A 324 -5.73 -3.20 14.96
C ARG A 324 -5.13 -4.41 15.68
N ARG A 325 -5.52 -5.60 15.21
CA ARG A 325 -4.89 -6.84 15.68
C ARG A 325 -3.43 -6.83 15.24
N GLU A 326 -2.52 -7.04 16.18
CA GLU A 326 -1.13 -7.27 15.85
C GLU A 326 -0.99 -8.63 15.17
N MET A 327 -0.55 -8.60 13.92
CA MET A 327 -0.29 -9.80 13.12
C MET A 327 1.23 -10.02 13.05
N GLY A 328 1.65 -11.30 13.11
CA GLY A 328 3.07 -11.63 12.98
C GLY A 328 3.96 -11.10 14.13
N ARG A 329 3.52 -11.23 15.39
CA ARG A 329 4.29 -10.75 16.55
C ARG A 329 5.64 -11.44 16.75
N ASP A 330 5.80 -12.65 16.23
CA ASP A 330 6.98 -13.49 16.29
C ASP A 330 7.91 -13.34 15.10
N ILE A 331 7.57 -12.44 14.18
CA ILE A 331 8.36 -12.07 13.01
C ILE A 331 8.47 -10.54 12.93
N ASP A 332 9.27 -10.00 12.00
CA ASP A 332 9.38 -8.54 11.78
C ASP A 332 8.12 -7.96 11.12
N GLY A 333 6.96 -8.17 11.73
CA GLY A 333 5.65 -7.87 11.16
C GLY A 333 5.40 -6.39 10.83
N ALA A 334 6.09 -5.45 11.47
CA ALA A 334 5.94 -4.02 11.21
C ALA A 334 6.63 -3.58 9.91
N CYS A 335 6.06 -2.53 9.26
CA CYS A 335 6.57 -2.01 7.99
C CYS A 335 7.99 -1.46 8.11
N GLY A 336 8.85 -1.79 7.15
CA GLY A 336 10.22 -1.30 7.04
C GLY A 336 11.26 -2.03 7.91
N GLN A 337 10.84 -2.80 8.90
CA GLN A 337 11.77 -3.43 9.85
C GLN A 337 12.62 -4.52 9.21
N LEU A 338 12.02 -5.42 8.44
CA LEU A 338 12.74 -6.54 7.81
C LEU A 338 13.76 -6.02 6.79
N ARG A 339 13.34 -5.10 5.91
CA ARG A 339 14.23 -4.49 4.92
C ARG A 339 15.41 -3.78 5.59
N HIS A 340 15.14 -2.93 6.59
CA HIS A 340 16.18 -2.18 7.28
C HIS A 340 17.19 -3.11 7.97
N ARG A 341 16.71 -4.17 8.64
CA ARG A 341 17.58 -5.17 9.27
C ARG A 341 18.43 -5.90 8.23
N HIS A 342 17.83 -6.39 7.14
CA HIS A 342 18.54 -7.14 6.11
C HIS A 342 19.66 -6.29 5.47
N ILE A 343 19.39 -5.02 5.15
CA ILE A 343 20.40 -4.11 4.58
C ILE A 343 21.52 -3.80 5.58
N SER A 344 21.25 -3.75 6.90
CA SER A 344 22.26 -3.45 7.91
C SER A 344 23.12 -4.66 8.28
N GLU A 345 22.69 -5.88 7.95
CA GLU A 345 23.42 -7.14 8.24
C GLU A 345 24.22 -7.64 7.04
N THR A 346 23.95 -7.12 5.82
CA THR A 346 24.71 -7.41 4.57
C THR A 346 25.67 -6.27 4.24
#